data_51c1012b4ed16efc8c5cff923674930f
#
_entry.id   51c1012b4ed16efc8c5cff923674930f
#
_cell.length_a   1.000
_cell.length_b   1.000
_cell.length_c   1.000
_cell.angle_alpha   90.00
_cell.angle_beta   90.00
_cell.angle_gamma   90.00
#
_symmetry.space_group_name_H-M   'P 1'
#
loop_
_entity.id
_entity.type
_entity.pdbx_description
1 polymer ?
#
loop_
_entity_poly.entity_id
_entity_poly.type
_entity_poly.pdbx_seq_one_letter_code
_entity_poly.pdbx_strand_id
1 'polypeptide(L)'
;MKAKNMKIGIKSEKELFDEVKGVWGKLEKGEKVKKHEAVYFESLEAMRKVFTEERLRILKVIKKEHPSSIYELAKFLGRDVKNTFDDVQFLAQVGLVELTKRKDGRKKT
;
A
#
# COMPACT_ATOMS: atom_id res chain seq x y z
N MET A 1 10.72 1.03 -6.54
CA MET A 1 9.88 1.14 -5.33
C MET A 1 9.11 2.45 -5.36
N LYS A 2 7.82 2.36 -5.21
CA LYS A 2 6.97 3.52 -5.35
C LYS A 2 5.82 3.49 -4.35
N ALA A 3 5.56 4.61 -3.69
CA ALA A 3 4.41 4.74 -2.81
C ALA A 3 3.19 5.08 -3.66
N LYS A 4 2.11 4.35 -3.45
CA LYS A 4 0.88 4.58 -4.20
C LYS A 4 0.03 5.68 -3.54
N ASN A 5 -0.62 6.45 -4.39
CA ASN A 5 -1.60 7.43 -3.92
C ASN A 5 -2.91 6.69 -3.69
N MET A 6 -3.13 6.28 -2.46
CA MET A 6 -4.32 5.53 -2.10
C MET A 6 -5.13 6.29 -1.07
N LYS A 7 -6.43 6.18 -1.20
CA LYS A 7 -7.33 6.71 -0.20
C LYS A 7 -7.38 5.73 0.97
N ILE A 8 -7.24 6.24 2.17
CA ILE A 8 -7.30 5.43 3.37
C ILE A 8 -8.49 5.89 4.19
N GLY A 9 -9.29 4.94 4.62
CA GLY A 9 -10.46 5.26 5.40
C GLY A 9 -10.83 4.15 6.36
N ILE A 10 -11.83 4.44 7.17
CA ILE A 10 -12.37 3.47 8.13
C ILE A 10 -13.80 3.21 7.73
N LYS A 11 -14.13 1.94 7.52
CA LYS A 11 -15.48 1.50 7.18
C LYS A 11 -15.80 0.21 7.90
N SER A 12 -17.02 0.14 8.41
CA SER A 12 -17.49 -1.11 8.99
C SER A 12 -17.67 -2.16 7.90
N GLU A 13 -17.72 -3.40 8.31
CA GLU A 13 -17.94 -4.51 7.39
C GLU A 13 -19.23 -4.33 6.58
N LYS A 14 -20.28 -3.84 7.25
CA LYS A 14 -21.56 -3.57 6.60
C LYS A 14 -21.43 -2.50 5.51
N GLU A 15 -20.73 -1.42 5.81
CA GLU A 15 -20.52 -0.33 4.84
C GLU A 15 -19.78 -0.82 3.60
N LEU A 16 -18.76 -1.66 3.80
CA LEU A 16 -18.02 -2.23 2.69
C LEU A 16 -18.90 -3.14 1.86
N PHE A 17 -19.73 -3.93 2.51
CA PHE A 17 -20.63 -4.86 1.82
C PHE A 17 -21.65 -4.08 0.98
N ASP A 18 -22.23 -3.03 1.53
CA ASP A 18 -23.19 -2.19 0.82
C ASP A 18 -22.54 -1.52 -0.40
N GLU A 19 -21.32 -1.09 -0.26
CA GLU A 19 -20.59 -0.47 -1.37
C GLU A 19 -20.34 -1.48 -2.49
N VAL A 20 -19.95 -2.71 -2.14
CA VAL A 20 -19.73 -3.79 -3.11
C VAL A 20 -21.02 -4.10 -3.86
N LYS A 21 -22.13 -4.12 -3.17
CA LYS A 21 -23.44 -4.35 -3.78
C LYS A 21 -23.77 -3.28 -4.82
N GLY A 22 -23.47 -2.03 -4.49
CA GLY A 22 -23.69 -0.92 -5.40
C GLY A 22 -22.87 -1.06 -6.68
N VAL A 23 -21.60 -1.42 -6.54
CA VAL A 23 -20.70 -1.65 -7.67
C VAL A 23 -21.20 -2.81 -8.51
N TRP A 24 -21.60 -3.88 -7.85
CA TRP A 24 -22.10 -5.08 -8.55
C TRP A 24 -23.34 -4.75 -9.40
N GLY A 25 -24.26 -3.97 -8.83
CA GLY A 25 -25.45 -3.55 -9.56
C GLY A 25 -25.12 -2.75 -10.80
N LYS A 26 -24.15 -1.86 -10.72
CA LYS A 26 -23.71 -1.09 -11.87
C LYS A 26 -23.11 -1.97 -12.95
N LEU A 27 -22.32 -2.95 -12.57
CA LEU A 27 -21.73 -3.88 -13.52
C LEU A 27 -22.78 -4.73 -14.23
N GLU A 28 -23.83 -5.14 -13.53
CA GLU A 28 -24.91 -5.90 -14.12
C GLU A 28 -25.68 -5.07 -15.17
N LYS A 29 -25.75 -3.78 -14.97
CA LYS A 29 -26.39 -2.87 -15.92
C LYS A 29 -25.50 -2.49 -17.09
N GLY A 30 -24.27 -2.97 -17.09
CA GLY A 30 -23.31 -2.64 -18.13
C GLY A 30 -22.67 -1.27 -17.97
N GLU A 31 -22.87 -0.62 -16.83
CA GLU A 31 -22.26 0.67 -16.55
C GLU A 31 -20.78 0.52 -16.21
N LYS A 32 -20.01 1.51 -16.64
CA LYS A 32 -18.58 1.53 -16.29
C LYS A 32 -18.42 1.99 -14.85
N VAL A 33 -17.63 1.24 -14.11
CA VAL A 33 -17.31 1.57 -12.72
C VAL A 33 -15.92 2.14 -12.67
N LYS A 34 -15.80 3.30 -12.03
CA LYS A 34 -14.53 3.96 -11.84
C LYS A 34 -13.71 3.14 -10.84
N LYS A 35 -12.50 2.77 -11.24
CA LYS A 35 -11.61 2.03 -10.35
C LYS A 35 -10.97 2.98 -9.36
N HIS A 36 -11.27 2.77 -8.08
CA HIS A 36 -10.65 3.54 -7.01
C HIS A 36 -9.68 2.67 -6.24
N GLU A 37 -8.46 3.14 -6.10
CA GLU A 37 -7.51 2.47 -5.24
C GLU A 37 -7.67 3.02 -3.84
N ALA A 38 -8.12 2.17 -2.94
CA ALA A 38 -8.36 2.57 -1.56
C ALA A 38 -8.12 1.40 -0.62
N VAL A 39 -7.70 1.73 0.59
CA VAL A 39 -7.54 0.74 1.67
C VAL A 39 -8.44 1.17 2.81
N TYR A 40 -9.28 0.26 3.27
CA TYR A 40 -10.19 0.53 4.38
C TYR A 40 -9.90 -0.37 5.54
N PHE A 41 -9.96 0.19 6.72
CA PHE A 41 -9.79 -0.55 7.97
C PHE A 41 -11.11 -0.58 8.72
N GLU A 42 -11.35 -1.68 9.42
CA GLU A 42 -12.57 -1.86 10.18
C GLU A 42 -12.71 -0.86 11.32
N SER A 43 -11.59 -0.44 11.88
CA SER A 43 -11.58 0.49 13.00
C SER A 43 -10.30 1.33 12.99
N LEU A 44 -10.34 2.42 13.76
CA LEU A 44 -9.15 3.25 13.94
C LEU A 44 -8.02 2.45 14.61
N GLU A 45 -8.39 1.57 15.53
CA GLU A 45 -7.42 0.72 16.21
C GLU A 45 -6.71 -0.21 15.22
N ALA A 46 -7.47 -0.82 14.31
CA ALA A 46 -6.87 -1.68 13.28
C ALA A 46 -5.93 -0.89 12.39
N MET A 47 -6.33 0.33 12.01
CA MET A 47 -5.50 1.19 11.20
C MET A 47 -4.18 1.53 11.90
N ARG A 48 -4.23 1.81 13.19
CA ARG A 48 -3.03 2.15 13.97
C ARG A 48 -2.04 0.98 14.04
N LYS A 49 -2.53 -0.25 14.02
CA LYS A 49 -1.67 -1.43 14.05
C LYS A 49 -0.88 -1.57 12.76
N VAL A 50 -1.46 -1.14 11.65
CA VAL A 50 -0.81 -1.19 10.34
C VAL A 50 0.12 0.01 10.15
N PHE A 51 -0.37 1.20 10.46
CA PHE A 51 0.40 2.43 10.28
C PHE A 51 1.15 2.81 11.55
N THR A 52 2.24 2.09 11.80
CA THR A 52 3.15 2.46 12.86
C THR A 52 3.95 3.69 12.43
N GLU A 53 4.54 4.36 13.39
CA GLU A 53 5.38 5.52 13.13
C GLU A 53 6.47 5.19 12.12
N GLU A 54 7.09 4.02 12.27
CA GLU A 54 8.14 3.57 11.36
C GLU A 54 7.64 3.37 9.93
N ARG A 55 6.48 2.77 9.78
CA ARG A 55 5.91 2.54 8.44
C ARG A 55 5.48 3.83 7.77
N LEU A 56 4.94 4.77 8.53
CA LEU A 56 4.61 6.10 7.99
C LEU A 56 5.86 6.82 7.52
N ARG A 57 6.94 6.69 8.28
CA ARG A 57 8.21 7.28 7.91
C ARG A 57 8.75 6.69 6.61
N ILE A 58 8.61 5.36 6.46
CA ILE A 58 9.00 4.67 5.22
C ILE A 58 8.25 5.24 4.02
N LEU A 59 6.93 5.38 4.13
CA LEU A 59 6.12 5.92 3.04
C LEU A 59 6.53 7.34 2.69
N LYS A 60 6.80 8.14 3.70
CA LYS A 60 7.22 9.53 3.52
C LYS A 60 8.55 9.61 2.79
N VAL A 61 9.52 8.78 3.19
CA VAL A 61 10.84 8.77 2.55
C VAL A 61 10.75 8.27 1.12
N ILE A 62 9.95 7.25 0.86
CA ILE A 62 9.76 6.74 -0.50
C ILE A 62 9.22 7.84 -1.42
N LYS A 63 8.25 8.59 -0.93
CA LYS A 63 7.66 9.68 -1.72
C LYS A 63 8.62 10.83 -1.96
N LYS A 64 9.44 11.14 -0.98
CA LYS A 64 10.34 12.29 -1.05
C LYS A 64 11.64 11.98 -1.77
N GLU A 65 12.27 10.87 -1.41
CA GLU A 65 13.62 10.55 -1.86
C GLU A 65 13.68 9.59 -3.05
N HIS A 66 12.59 8.90 -3.36
CA HIS A 66 12.52 7.94 -4.46
C HIS A 66 13.68 6.94 -4.45
N PRO A 67 13.90 6.21 -3.35
CA PRO A 67 15.01 5.27 -3.29
C PRO A 67 14.88 4.18 -4.35
N SER A 68 16.02 3.78 -4.92
CA SER A 68 16.05 2.79 -5.99
C SER A 68 16.04 1.36 -5.46
N SER A 69 16.30 1.19 -4.18
CA SER A 69 16.36 -0.14 -3.57
C SER A 69 16.03 -0.07 -2.09
N ILE A 70 15.75 -1.24 -1.52
CA ILE A 70 15.49 -1.33 -0.08
C ILE A 70 16.75 -0.97 0.70
N TYR A 71 17.91 -1.33 0.17
CA TYR A 71 19.17 -0.98 0.77
C TYR A 71 19.34 0.54 0.89
N GLU A 72 19.04 1.25 -0.19
CA GLU A 72 19.11 2.70 -0.20
C GLU A 72 18.08 3.31 0.74
N LEU A 73 16.88 2.75 0.74
CA LEU A 73 15.82 3.19 1.67
C LEU A 73 16.28 3.04 3.12
N ALA A 74 16.89 1.91 3.45
CA ALA A 74 17.39 1.67 4.80
C ALA A 74 18.43 2.71 5.21
N LYS A 75 19.27 3.11 4.26
CA LYS A 75 20.25 4.16 4.50
C LYS A 75 19.60 5.48 4.84
N PHE A 76 18.60 5.88 4.08
CA PHE A 76 17.85 7.11 4.36
C PHE A 76 17.19 7.09 5.74
N LEU A 77 16.72 5.91 6.14
CA LEU A 77 16.04 5.76 7.43
C LEU A 77 16.99 5.57 8.60
N GLY A 78 18.25 5.24 8.32
CA GLY A 78 19.20 4.89 9.36
C GLY A 78 18.81 3.60 10.08
N ARG A 79 18.24 2.66 9.35
CA ARG A 79 17.74 1.40 9.90
C ARG A 79 18.41 0.19 9.27
N ASP A 80 18.24 -0.93 9.96
CA ASP A 80 18.67 -2.22 9.47
C ASP A 80 17.92 -2.62 8.19
N VAL A 81 18.63 -3.17 7.23
CA VAL A 81 18.05 -3.55 5.93
C VAL A 81 16.95 -4.60 6.08
N LYS A 82 17.16 -5.58 6.94
CA LYS A 82 16.19 -6.65 7.15
C LYS A 82 14.88 -6.14 7.70
N ASN A 83 14.94 -5.30 8.72
CA ASN A 83 13.74 -4.74 9.32
C ASN A 83 13.02 -3.83 8.34
N THR A 84 13.77 -3.07 7.56
CA THR A 84 13.21 -2.22 6.52
C THR A 84 12.52 -3.06 5.46
N PHE A 85 13.17 -4.15 5.05
CA PHE A 85 12.59 -5.07 4.07
C PHE A 85 11.27 -5.64 4.54
N ASP A 86 11.21 -6.10 5.79
CA ASP A 86 9.99 -6.68 6.34
C ASP A 86 8.82 -5.68 6.33
N ASP A 87 9.09 -4.44 6.72
CA ASP A 87 8.08 -3.40 6.72
C ASP A 87 7.62 -3.05 5.31
N VAL A 88 8.56 -2.98 4.37
CA VAL A 88 8.23 -2.69 2.97
C VAL A 88 7.39 -3.81 2.37
N GLN A 89 7.74 -5.06 2.65
CA GLN A 89 6.97 -6.21 2.18
C GLN A 89 5.54 -6.16 2.72
N PHE A 90 5.39 -5.82 3.99
CA PHE A 90 4.08 -5.67 4.60
C PHE A 90 3.28 -4.58 3.91
N LEU A 91 3.88 -3.42 3.67
CA LEU A 91 3.20 -2.31 3.00
C LEU A 91 2.85 -2.66 1.56
N ALA A 92 3.68 -3.46 0.89
CA ALA A 92 3.40 -3.92 -0.45
C ALA A 92 2.21 -4.88 -0.48
N GLN A 93 2.11 -5.77 0.52
CA GLN A 93 0.99 -6.68 0.63
C GLN A 93 -0.33 -5.95 0.86
N VAL A 94 -0.28 -4.87 1.63
CA VAL A 94 -1.46 -4.04 1.88
C VAL A 94 -1.82 -3.21 0.64
N GLY A 95 -0.88 -3.03 -0.27
CA GLY A 95 -1.12 -2.29 -1.51
C GLY A 95 -0.69 -0.83 -1.46
N LEU A 96 0.02 -0.43 -0.43
CA LEU A 96 0.47 0.96 -0.27
C LEU A 96 1.79 1.27 -0.95
N VAL A 97 2.58 0.23 -1.22
CA VAL A 97 3.86 0.34 -1.90
C VAL A 97 3.86 -0.60 -3.09
N GLU A 98 4.36 -0.14 -4.20
CA GLU A 98 4.52 -0.96 -5.38
C GLU A 98 6.00 -1.27 -5.56
N LEU A 99 6.31 -2.55 -5.60
CA LEU A 99 7.67 -3.01 -5.83
C LEU A 99 7.82 -3.32 -7.31
N THR A 100 8.71 -2.60 -7.96
CA THR A 100 8.95 -2.79 -9.38
C THR A 100 10.00 -3.86 -9.60
N LYS A 101 9.64 -4.89 -10.34
CA LYS A 101 10.59 -5.93 -10.72
C LYS A 101 11.38 -5.44 -11.92
N ARG A 102 12.69 -5.69 -11.89
CA ARG A 102 13.53 -5.37 -13.02
C ARG A 102 13.24 -6.37 -14.14
N LYS A 103 13.17 -5.86 -15.35
CA LYS A 103 12.91 -6.71 -16.50
C LYS A 103 14.05 -7.66 -16.83
N ASP A 104 15.24 -7.25 -16.54
CA ASP A 104 16.44 -8.05 -16.78
C ASP A 104 16.77 -8.97 -15.62
N GLY A 105 16.10 -9.14 -15.02
CA GLY A 105 16.14 -9.80 -13.99
C GLY A 105 16.51 -10.79 -13.27
N ARG A 106 16.79 -10.21 -14.39
CA ARG A 106 17.11 -10.98 -14.10
C ARG A 106 17.09 -11.36 -13.17
N LYS A 107 17.01 -11.35 -13.52
CA LYS A 107 17.12 -11.68 -12.97
C LYS A 107 17.33 -12.06 -12.27
N LYS A 108 17.46 -12.17 -12.35
CA LYS A 108 17.75 -12.39 -11.96
C LYS A 108 18.05 -12.58 -11.42
N THR A 109 18.27 -12.69 -11.60
CA THR A 109 18.53 -12.83 -11.35
C THR A 109 18.59 -12.88 -10.81
#